data_c912a6347221240928ee611040d65664
#
_entry.id   c912a6347221240928ee611040d65664
#
_cell.length_a   1.000
_cell.length_b   1.000
_cell.length_c   1.000
_cell.angle_alpha   90.00
_cell.angle_beta   90.00
_cell.angle_gamma   90.00
#
_symmetry.space_group_name_H-M   'P 1'
#
loop_
_entity.id
_entity.type
_entity.pdbx_description
1 polymer ?
#
loop_
_entity_poly.entity_id
_entity_poly.type
_entity_poly.pdbx_seq_one_letter_code
_entity_poly.pdbx_strand_id
1 'polypeptide(L)'
;MTGPADGRRQVVEMLAARYGVRAESVEREATGTETRNARVHLAGGARVFVKRYRHDTDTTAVRSALAFAAYCQEAAVPTPGIWCDRDGEPVTWHAEDAWCVIDEVAGHTATTPLTVARAESIGATLGRLHRAAAKYPGPLRRRLTPWRDQSPEPVAATCERLQGHLREQPGPTGDLRSDQLAQRREDLLTHSRLLQKALPDHLAEQALHGDFTRPNILIAHEQVTAVIDFQALSGPAAWELGRIAFDPLTVAHSATWQDTALVTIGAYRDENPGIPAADLIATARVALLYFLFSTFGAVTDDLDVPADVRAGLGAYWNDKNATVSRLLVGLDAMEYALAFLTEPKAGPR
;
A
#
# COMPACT_ATOMS: atom_id res chain seq x y z
N MET A 1 15.91 24.74 -8.37
CA MET A 1 14.76 24.05 -9.01
C MET A 1 15.08 23.85 -10.48
N THR A 2 15.45 22.62 -10.89
CA THR A 2 15.73 22.28 -12.29
C THR A 2 14.43 22.26 -13.08
N GLY A 3 14.39 22.98 -14.21
CA GLY A 3 13.18 23.09 -15.07
C GLY A 3 12.82 21.76 -15.76
N PRO A 4 11.59 21.63 -16.31
CA PRO A 4 11.11 20.37 -16.93
C PRO A 4 11.99 19.84 -18.08
N ALA A 5 12.67 20.73 -18.82
CA ALA A 5 13.57 20.37 -19.92
C ALA A 5 14.89 19.77 -19.39
N ASP A 6 15.37 20.20 -18.24
CA ASP A 6 16.60 19.70 -17.62
C ASP A 6 16.41 18.28 -17.09
N GLY A 7 15.23 17.95 -16.52
CA GLY A 7 14.92 16.61 -16.06
C GLY A 7 14.86 15.55 -17.16
N ARG A 8 14.33 15.88 -18.35
CA ARG A 8 14.34 14.97 -19.52
C ARG A 8 15.75 14.69 -20.01
N ARG A 9 16.59 15.73 -20.09
CA ARG A 9 17.98 15.59 -20.50
C ARG A 9 18.75 14.66 -19.57
N GLN A 10 18.58 14.82 -18.26
CA GLN A 10 19.23 13.98 -17.25
C GLN A 10 18.84 12.50 -17.37
N VAL A 11 17.57 12.19 -17.64
CA VAL A 11 17.10 10.80 -17.89
C VAL A 11 17.81 10.22 -19.11
N VAL A 12 17.90 10.97 -20.24
CA VAL A 12 18.55 10.51 -21.47
C VAL A 12 20.06 10.26 -21.24
N GLU A 13 20.75 11.19 -20.59
CA GLU A 13 22.18 11.09 -20.27
C GLU A 13 22.47 9.91 -19.33
N MET A 14 21.66 9.73 -18.29
CA MET A 14 21.76 8.63 -17.33
C MET A 14 21.59 7.27 -18.03
N LEU A 15 20.55 7.09 -18.84
CA LEU A 15 20.30 5.85 -19.57
C LEU A 15 21.45 5.51 -20.54
N ALA A 16 21.96 6.49 -21.27
CA ALA A 16 23.10 6.28 -22.17
C ALA A 16 24.37 5.93 -21.41
N ALA A 17 24.70 6.66 -20.34
CA ALA A 17 25.93 6.49 -19.58
C ALA A 17 25.93 5.18 -18.77
N ARG A 18 24.85 4.90 -18.04
CA ARG A 18 24.81 3.81 -17.06
C ARG A 18 24.25 2.50 -17.62
N TYR A 19 23.28 2.54 -18.55
CA TYR A 19 22.65 1.35 -19.12
C TYR A 19 23.06 1.09 -20.58
N GLY A 20 23.65 2.07 -21.27
CA GLY A 20 24.06 1.93 -22.67
C GLY A 20 22.92 1.89 -23.66
N VAL A 21 21.78 2.41 -23.28
CA VAL A 21 20.59 2.45 -24.11
C VAL A 21 20.22 3.88 -24.51
N ARG A 22 19.58 4.02 -25.68
CA ARG A 22 19.17 5.31 -26.21
C ARG A 22 17.66 5.49 -26.01
N ALA A 23 17.28 6.57 -25.36
CA ALA A 23 15.87 6.99 -25.28
C ALA A 23 15.43 7.63 -26.60
N GLU A 24 14.26 7.26 -27.11
CA GLU A 24 13.57 7.90 -28.22
C GLU A 24 12.60 8.98 -27.74
N SER A 25 11.86 8.69 -26.68
CA SER A 25 10.99 9.68 -26.02
C SER A 25 11.02 9.52 -24.51
N VAL A 26 10.81 10.63 -23.80
CA VAL A 26 10.72 10.70 -22.34
C VAL A 26 9.47 11.46 -21.98
N GLU A 27 8.55 10.81 -21.30
CA GLU A 27 7.33 11.36 -20.76
C GLU A 27 7.44 11.45 -19.24
N ARG A 28 7.27 12.65 -18.68
CA ARG A 28 7.30 12.83 -17.21
C ARG A 28 5.99 12.29 -16.63
N GLU A 29 6.12 11.42 -15.63
CA GLU A 29 4.99 11.01 -14.79
C GLU A 29 4.85 12.00 -13.63
N ALA A 30 3.65 12.53 -13.42
CA ALA A 30 3.40 13.54 -12.39
C ALA A 30 3.23 12.94 -10.98
N THR A 31 3.07 11.63 -10.88
CA THR A 31 2.74 10.93 -9.63
C THR A 31 3.98 10.37 -8.95
N GLY A 32 4.26 10.85 -7.76
CA GLY A 32 5.30 10.34 -6.86
C GLY A 32 5.58 11.37 -5.76
N THR A 33 5.37 11.00 -4.52
CA THR A 33 5.69 11.87 -3.36
C THR A 33 7.19 11.85 -3.03
N GLU A 34 7.86 10.73 -3.32
CA GLU A 34 9.27 10.50 -2.93
C GLU A 34 10.23 10.47 -4.13
N THR A 35 9.71 10.27 -5.34
CA THR A 35 10.52 10.12 -6.55
C THR A 35 10.04 11.01 -7.68
N ARG A 36 10.96 11.38 -8.59
CA ARG A 36 10.62 11.94 -9.89
C ARG A 36 10.64 10.82 -10.92
N ASN A 37 9.50 10.60 -11.56
CA ASN A 37 9.27 9.46 -12.42
C ASN A 37 9.17 9.86 -13.89
N ALA A 38 9.61 8.98 -14.78
CA ALA A 38 9.46 9.14 -16.22
C ALA A 38 9.19 7.81 -16.91
N ARG A 39 8.28 7.82 -17.88
CA ARG A 39 8.13 6.74 -18.87
C ARG A 39 9.07 7.00 -20.03
N VAL A 40 9.77 5.99 -20.48
CA VAL A 40 10.75 6.13 -21.55
C VAL A 40 10.56 5.04 -22.60
N HIS A 41 10.46 5.47 -23.84
CA HIS A 41 10.54 4.58 -25.00
C HIS A 41 11.99 4.51 -25.46
N LEU A 42 12.53 3.31 -25.56
CA LEU A 42 13.90 3.07 -25.98
C LEU A 42 13.98 2.77 -27.47
N ALA A 43 15.12 3.10 -28.10
CA ALA A 43 15.37 2.88 -29.51
C ALA A 43 15.25 1.41 -29.97
N GLY A 44 15.22 0.46 -29.05
CA GLY A 44 14.97 -0.97 -29.32
C GLY A 44 13.51 -1.39 -29.19
N GLY A 45 12.57 -0.44 -29.00
CA GLY A 45 11.14 -0.70 -28.83
C GLY A 45 10.72 -1.05 -27.39
N ALA A 46 11.68 -1.28 -26.48
CA ALA A 46 11.35 -1.51 -25.08
C ALA A 46 10.83 -0.23 -24.42
N ARG A 47 9.97 -0.43 -23.41
CA ARG A 47 9.39 0.65 -22.61
C ARG A 47 9.79 0.43 -21.15
N VAL A 48 10.34 1.47 -20.55
CA VAL A 48 10.82 1.42 -19.18
C VAL A 48 10.27 2.56 -18.34
N PHE A 49 10.21 2.31 -17.05
CA PHE A 49 9.84 3.29 -16.05
C PHE A 49 11.11 3.64 -15.24
N VAL A 50 11.47 4.92 -15.27
CA VAL A 50 12.68 5.44 -14.62
C VAL A 50 12.29 6.20 -13.38
N LYS A 51 12.84 5.82 -12.23
CA LYS A 51 12.67 6.52 -10.95
C LYS A 51 13.96 7.22 -10.58
N ARG A 52 13.87 8.52 -10.30
CA ARG A 52 14.93 9.34 -9.70
C ARG A 52 14.58 9.60 -8.26
N TYR A 53 15.42 9.15 -7.36
CA TYR A 53 15.22 9.30 -5.92
C TYR A 53 15.66 10.69 -5.47
N ARG A 54 15.10 11.15 -4.35
CA ARG A 54 15.54 12.39 -3.70
C ARG A 54 16.92 12.17 -3.10
N HIS A 55 17.68 13.25 -2.96
CA HIS A 55 19.06 13.21 -2.44
C HIS A 55 19.16 12.59 -1.03
N ASP A 56 18.12 12.74 -0.21
CA ASP A 56 18.04 12.23 1.16
C ASP A 56 17.48 10.80 1.27
N THR A 57 17.24 10.13 0.13
CA THR A 57 16.68 8.76 0.11
C THR A 57 17.71 7.74 0.61
N ASP A 58 17.29 6.87 1.54
CA ASP A 58 18.06 5.72 1.97
C ASP A 58 18.18 4.68 0.83
N THR A 59 19.23 4.75 0.07
CA THR A 59 19.47 3.83 -1.06
C THR A 59 19.69 2.37 -0.62
N THR A 60 20.06 2.12 0.63
CA THR A 60 20.16 0.77 1.18
C THR A 60 18.76 0.16 1.33
N ALA A 61 17.81 0.94 1.81
CA ALA A 61 16.41 0.51 1.85
C ALA A 61 15.84 0.28 0.45
N VAL A 62 16.17 1.13 -0.53
CA VAL A 62 15.76 0.95 -1.93
C VAL A 62 16.32 -0.36 -2.51
N ARG A 63 17.63 -0.64 -2.30
CA ARG A 63 18.24 -1.91 -2.77
C ARG A 63 17.57 -3.12 -2.13
N SER A 64 17.28 -3.06 -0.82
CA SER A 64 16.56 -4.15 -0.12
C SER A 64 15.17 -4.36 -0.69
N ALA A 65 14.45 -3.29 -1.01
CA ALA A 65 13.12 -3.34 -1.61
C ALA A 65 13.16 -3.97 -3.02
N LEU A 66 14.13 -3.58 -3.85
CA LEU A 66 14.32 -4.14 -5.19
C LEU A 66 14.74 -5.62 -5.14
N ALA A 67 15.63 -6.00 -4.21
CA ALA A 67 16.01 -7.40 -4.01
C ALA A 67 14.83 -8.27 -3.59
N PHE A 68 13.96 -7.76 -2.72
CA PHE A 68 12.75 -8.45 -2.33
C PHE A 68 11.74 -8.55 -3.49
N ALA A 69 11.58 -7.50 -4.28
CA ALA A 69 10.73 -7.53 -5.48
C ALA A 69 11.22 -8.57 -6.50
N ALA A 70 12.54 -8.65 -6.76
CA ALA A 70 13.13 -9.65 -7.62
C ALA A 70 12.88 -11.08 -7.11
N TYR A 71 13.06 -11.31 -5.80
CA TYR A 71 12.75 -12.59 -5.18
C TYR A 71 11.27 -12.99 -5.36
N CYS A 72 10.34 -12.04 -5.20
CA CYS A 72 8.92 -12.28 -5.43
C CYS A 72 8.63 -12.58 -6.90
N GLN A 73 9.31 -11.91 -7.83
CA GLN A 73 9.21 -12.16 -9.27
C GLN A 73 9.62 -13.59 -9.63
N GLU A 74 10.73 -14.09 -9.07
CA GLU A 74 11.18 -15.48 -9.25
C GLU A 74 10.13 -16.50 -8.74
N ALA A 75 9.34 -16.12 -7.74
CA ALA A 75 8.22 -16.90 -7.23
C ALA A 75 6.90 -16.68 -8.01
N ALA A 76 6.96 -16.12 -9.22
CA ALA A 76 5.83 -15.86 -10.12
C ALA A 76 4.80 -14.86 -9.55
N VAL A 77 5.19 -13.97 -8.65
CA VAL A 77 4.39 -12.79 -8.30
C VAL A 77 4.55 -11.78 -9.43
N PRO A 78 3.46 -11.21 -9.98
CA PRO A 78 3.56 -10.25 -11.06
C PRO A 78 4.22 -8.95 -10.55
N THR A 79 5.48 -8.75 -10.91
CA THR A 79 6.30 -7.57 -10.59
C THR A 79 7.04 -7.11 -11.84
N PRO A 80 7.28 -5.80 -12.01
CA PRO A 80 8.12 -5.33 -13.12
C PRO A 80 9.52 -5.92 -13.07
N GLY A 81 10.11 -6.23 -14.22
CA GLY A 81 11.52 -6.56 -14.31
C GLY A 81 12.39 -5.39 -13.87
N ILE A 82 13.47 -5.68 -13.12
CA ILE A 82 14.41 -4.68 -12.63
C ILE A 82 15.63 -4.70 -13.53
N TRP A 83 16.00 -3.55 -14.07
CA TRP A 83 17.19 -3.39 -14.90
C TRP A 83 18.41 -3.14 -14.03
N CYS A 84 19.46 -3.92 -14.25
CA CYS A 84 20.79 -3.61 -13.70
C CYS A 84 21.56 -2.72 -14.67
N ASP A 85 22.35 -1.81 -14.15
CA ASP A 85 23.26 -0.98 -14.94
C ASP A 85 24.46 -1.81 -15.47
N ARG A 86 25.40 -1.17 -16.17
CA ARG A 86 26.59 -1.82 -16.73
C ARG A 86 27.51 -2.45 -15.68
N ASP A 87 27.39 -2.01 -14.43
CA ASP A 87 28.18 -2.54 -13.30
C ASP A 87 27.41 -3.67 -12.56
N GLY A 88 26.18 -4.02 -13.03
CA GLY A 88 25.31 -5.04 -12.43
C GLY A 88 24.48 -4.55 -11.26
N GLU A 89 24.39 -3.25 -11.05
CA GLU A 89 23.69 -2.64 -9.91
C GLU A 89 22.25 -2.26 -10.25
N PRO A 90 21.26 -2.61 -9.41
CA PRO A 90 19.86 -2.25 -9.61
C PRO A 90 19.55 -0.78 -9.25
N VAL A 91 20.41 -0.15 -8.45
CA VAL A 91 20.37 1.29 -8.14
C VAL A 91 21.67 1.90 -8.59
N THR A 92 21.60 2.80 -9.55
CA THR A 92 22.76 3.47 -10.12
C THR A 92 22.85 4.92 -9.66
N TRP A 93 24.07 5.46 -9.64
CA TRP A 93 24.31 6.88 -9.41
C TRP A 93 24.68 7.57 -10.71
N HIS A 94 24.01 8.68 -10.98
CA HIS A 94 24.37 9.57 -12.09
C HIS A 94 24.28 11.01 -11.62
N ALA A 95 25.38 11.74 -11.76
CA ALA A 95 25.62 13.01 -11.08
C ALA A 95 25.45 12.82 -9.55
N GLU A 96 24.58 13.58 -8.90
CA GLU A 96 24.34 13.52 -7.45
C GLU A 96 23.08 12.71 -7.07
N ASP A 97 22.41 12.09 -8.04
CA ASP A 97 21.14 11.42 -7.83
C ASP A 97 21.27 9.90 -7.95
N ALA A 98 20.44 9.21 -7.16
CA ALA A 98 20.22 7.78 -7.27
C ALA A 98 19.04 7.48 -8.23
N TRP A 99 19.17 6.44 -9.05
CA TRP A 99 18.20 6.07 -10.07
C TRP A 99 17.95 4.56 -10.05
N CYS A 100 16.76 4.16 -10.41
CA CYS A 100 16.49 2.79 -10.84
C CYS A 100 15.63 2.78 -12.12
N VAL A 101 15.78 1.71 -12.88
CA VAL A 101 15.02 1.45 -14.11
C VAL A 101 14.32 0.12 -13.97
N ILE A 102 13.02 0.12 -14.26
CA ILE A 102 12.17 -1.08 -14.24
C ILE A 102 11.40 -1.16 -15.55
N ASP A 103 10.93 -2.35 -15.91
CA ASP A 103 10.03 -2.49 -17.05
C ASP A 103 8.75 -1.67 -16.85
N GLU A 104 8.26 -1.05 -17.92
CA GLU A 104 6.90 -0.53 -17.90
C GLU A 104 5.91 -1.68 -18.10
N VAL A 105 5.02 -1.86 -17.14
CA VAL A 105 3.96 -2.88 -17.23
C VAL A 105 2.65 -2.23 -17.59
N ALA A 106 1.94 -2.83 -18.52
CA ALA A 106 0.60 -2.38 -18.91
C ALA A 106 -0.40 -2.60 -17.77
N GLY A 107 -1.23 -1.60 -17.52
CA GLY A 107 -2.24 -1.63 -16.47
C GLY A 107 -2.50 -0.24 -15.89
N HIS A 108 -3.49 -0.15 -15.04
CA HIS A 108 -3.85 1.07 -14.32
C HIS A 108 -4.24 0.74 -12.89
N THR A 109 -4.11 1.68 -12.00
CA THR A 109 -4.60 1.54 -10.63
C THR A 109 -6.13 1.69 -10.60
N ALA A 110 -6.81 0.94 -9.74
CA ALA A 110 -8.26 1.07 -9.60
C ALA A 110 -8.63 2.43 -8.98
N THR A 111 -9.49 3.18 -9.66
CA THR A 111 -10.01 4.49 -9.21
C THR A 111 -11.46 4.42 -8.72
N THR A 112 -12.07 3.24 -8.80
CA THR A 112 -13.43 2.94 -8.35
C THR A 112 -13.39 1.82 -7.29
N PRO A 113 -14.47 1.57 -6.54
CA PRO A 113 -14.57 0.40 -5.68
C PRO A 113 -14.18 -0.89 -6.41
N LEU A 114 -13.54 -1.81 -5.70
CA LEU A 114 -13.12 -3.07 -6.28
C LEU A 114 -14.33 -3.91 -6.68
N THR A 115 -14.31 -4.47 -7.89
CA THR A 115 -15.23 -5.51 -8.32
C THR A 115 -14.84 -6.84 -7.67
N VAL A 116 -15.76 -7.81 -7.64
CA VAL A 116 -15.48 -9.17 -7.13
C VAL A 116 -14.30 -9.80 -7.87
N ALA A 117 -14.23 -9.66 -9.20
CA ALA A 117 -13.14 -10.22 -10.01
C ALA A 117 -11.78 -9.58 -9.69
N ARG A 118 -11.72 -8.24 -9.48
CA ARG A 118 -10.50 -7.56 -9.03
C ARG A 118 -10.10 -7.99 -7.63
N ALA A 119 -11.06 -8.08 -6.73
CA ALA A 119 -10.85 -8.52 -5.35
C ALA A 119 -10.25 -9.93 -5.29
N GLU A 120 -10.77 -10.86 -6.08
CA GLU A 120 -10.24 -12.21 -6.22
C GLU A 120 -8.79 -12.21 -6.74
N SER A 121 -8.53 -11.49 -7.83
CA SER A 121 -7.19 -11.39 -8.42
C SER A 121 -6.17 -10.75 -7.46
N ILE A 122 -6.57 -9.72 -6.72
CA ILE A 122 -5.74 -9.03 -5.72
C ILE A 122 -5.46 -9.98 -4.55
N GLY A 123 -6.47 -10.65 -4.01
CA GLY A 123 -6.33 -11.59 -2.91
C GLY A 123 -5.40 -12.74 -3.27
N ALA A 124 -5.59 -13.36 -4.44
CA ALA A 124 -4.73 -14.40 -4.95
C ALA A 124 -3.27 -13.93 -5.14
N THR A 125 -3.08 -12.72 -5.66
CA THR A 125 -1.74 -12.15 -5.86
C THR A 125 -1.04 -11.91 -4.53
N LEU A 126 -1.73 -11.35 -3.53
CA LEU A 126 -1.16 -11.16 -2.19
C LEU A 126 -0.88 -12.51 -1.51
N GLY A 127 -1.74 -13.51 -1.70
CA GLY A 127 -1.53 -14.87 -1.17
C GLY A 127 -0.24 -15.50 -1.72
N ARG A 128 0.00 -15.41 -3.04
CA ARG A 128 1.25 -15.87 -3.67
C ARG A 128 2.46 -15.11 -3.14
N LEU A 129 2.35 -13.78 -3.05
CA LEU A 129 3.41 -12.91 -2.51
C LEU A 129 3.77 -13.34 -1.08
N HIS A 130 2.80 -13.44 -0.19
CA HIS A 130 3.04 -13.79 1.21
C HIS A 130 3.57 -15.22 1.39
N ARG A 131 3.10 -16.18 0.59
CA ARG A 131 3.66 -17.54 0.59
C ARG A 131 5.14 -17.57 0.19
N ALA A 132 5.53 -16.78 -0.79
CA ALA A 132 6.93 -16.63 -1.18
C ALA A 132 7.71 -15.86 -0.09
N ALA A 133 7.18 -14.76 0.37
CA ALA A 133 7.77 -13.85 1.35
C ALA A 133 8.08 -14.53 2.70
N ALA A 134 7.27 -15.52 3.11
CA ALA A 134 7.51 -16.29 4.34
C ALA A 134 8.88 -17.02 4.36
N LYS A 135 9.52 -17.19 3.20
CA LYS A 135 10.82 -17.85 3.03
C LYS A 135 11.93 -16.89 2.62
N TYR A 136 11.67 -15.59 2.56
CA TYR A 136 12.66 -14.61 2.14
C TYR A 136 13.81 -14.50 3.14
N PRO A 137 15.05 -14.73 2.71
CA PRO A 137 16.21 -14.76 3.62
C PRO A 137 16.87 -13.39 3.82
N GLY A 138 16.46 -12.38 3.07
CA GLY A 138 17.12 -11.07 3.07
C GLY A 138 16.79 -10.22 4.28
N PRO A 139 17.57 -9.16 4.52
CA PRO A 139 17.32 -8.24 5.62
C PRO A 139 16.04 -7.45 5.40
N LEU A 140 15.27 -7.25 6.49
CA LEU A 140 14.01 -6.52 6.49
C LEU A 140 14.00 -5.50 7.62
N ARG A 141 13.39 -4.35 7.37
CA ARG A 141 13.06 -3.42 8.46
C ARG A 141 11.77 -3.87 9.14
N ARG A 142 11.77 -3.91 10.46
CA ARG A 142 10.54 -4.22 11.20
C ARG A 142 9.56 -3.07 11.09
N ARG A 143 8.32 -3.40 10.71
CA ARG A 143 7.22 -2.44 10.76
C ARG A 143 6.75 -2.24 12.19
N LEU A 144 6.57 -0.99 12.58
CA LEU A 144 5.91 -0.67 13.85
C LEU A 144 4.40 -0.94 13.72
N THR A 145 3.86 -1.57 14.75
CA THR A 145 2.42 -1.91 14.85
C THR A 145 1.78 -1.22 16.07
N PRO A 146 1.76 0.13 16.13
CA PRO A 146 1.26 0.85 17.28
C PRO A 146 -0.19 0.50 17.62
N TRP A 147 -0.98 0.16 16.63
CA TRP A 147 -2.36 -0.28 16.78
C TRP A 147 -2.52 -1.55 17.64
N ARG A 148 -1.47 -2.36 17.80
CA ARG A 148 -1.50 -3.61 18.56
C ARG A 148 -1.36 -3.38 20.05
N ASP A 149 -0.32 -2.67 20.45
CA ASP A 149 0.15 -2.63 21.84
C ASP A 149 0.19 -1.20 22.41
N GLN A 150 0.10 -0.18 21.58
CA GLN A 150 0.19 1.20 22.01
C GLN A 150 -1.13 1.67 22.62
N SER A 151 -1.03 2.47 23.67
CA SER A 151 -2.15 3.19 24.27
C SER A 151 -2.82 4.13 23.24
N PRO A 152 -4.15 4.24 23.20
CA PRO A 152 -4.83 5.13 22.25
C PRO A 152 -4.67 6.62 22.58
N GLU A 153 -4.32 6.99 23.82
CA GLU A 153 -4.30 8.38 24.28
C GLU A 153 -3.34 9.28 23.49
N PRO A 154 -2.12 8.86 23.11
CA PRO A 154 -1.23 9.70 22.27
C PRO A 154 -1.82 10.02 20.89
N VAL A 155 -2.53 9.06 20.29
CA VAL A 155 -3.20 9.27 18.99
C VAL A 155 -4.43 10.16 19.16
N ALA A 156 -5.20 9.95 20.24
CA ALA A 156 -6.33 10.81 20.60
C ALA A 156 -5.89 12.27 20.83
N ALA A 157 -4.77 12.49 21.53
CA ALA A 157 -4.17 13.82 21.68
C ALA A 157 -3.70 14.41 20.33
N THR A 158 -3.22 13.57 19.42
CA THR A 158 -2.89 14.01 18.05
C THR A 158 -4.15 14.47 17.30
N CYS A 159 -5.26 13.73 17.38
CA CYS A 159 -6.53 14.15 16.79
C CYS A 159 -6.99 15.52 17.32
N GLU A 160 -6.90 15.72 18.63
CA GLU A 160 -7.27 16.99 19.28
C GLU A 160 -6.39 18.17 18.81
N ARG A 161 -5.08 17.97 18.71
CA ARG A 161 -4.14 18.97 18.19
C ARG A 161 -4.44 19.33 16.73
N LEU A 162 -4.66 18.31 15.87
CA LEU A 162 -5.00 18.55 14.46
C LEU A 162 -6.36 19.23 14.32
N GLN A 163 -7.33 18.91 15.17
CA GLN A 163 -8.61 19.57 15.23
C GLN A 163 -8.46 21.06 15.60
N GLY A 164 -7.60 21.37 16.57
CA GLY A 164 -7.26 22.76 16.94
C GLY A 164 -6.71 23.54 15.75
N HIS A 165 -5.75 22.96 15.03
CA HIS A 165 -5.16 23.57 13.84
C HIS A 165 -6.21 23.86 12.73
N LEU A 166 -7.14 22.93 12.46
CA LEU A 166 -8.21 23.13 11.48
C LEU A 166 -9.21 24.25 11.87
N ARG A 167 -9.46 24.45 13.16
CA ARG A 167 -10.34 25.53 13.65
C ARG A 167 -9.74 26.92 13.47
N GLU A 168 -8.42 27.03 13.37
CA GLU A 168 -7.73 28.28 13.06
C GLU A 168 -7.85 28.64 11.56
N GLN A 169 -8.26 27.69 10.71
CA GLN A 169 -8.47 27.86 9.28
C GLN A 169 -9.93 27.47 8.89
N PRO A 170 -10.92 28.30 9.27
CA PRO A 170 -12.32 27.94 9.11
C PRO A 170 -12.73 27.83 7.65
N GLY A 171 -13.58 26.84 7.36
CA GLY A 171 -14.17 26.60 6.05
C GLY A 171 -14.86 25.25 5.99
N PRO A 172 -15.78 25.00 5.04
CA PRO A 172 -16.62 23.80 5.03
C PRO A 172 -15.81 22.48 5.06
N THR A 173 -14.67 22.44 4.39
CA THR A 173 -13.78 21.26 4.40
C THR A 173 -13.06 21.12 5.75
N GLY A 174 -12.65 22.23 6.37
CA GLY A 174 -12.03 22.25 7.70
C GLY A 174 -13.01 21.79 8.78
N ASP A 175 -14.25 22.25 8.71
CA ASP A 175 -15.30 21.89 9.66
C ASP A 175 -15.61 20.39 9.59
N LEU A 176 -15.80 19.83 8.40
CA LEU A 176 -16.02 18.39 8.22
C LEU A 176 -14.85 17.56 8.79
N ARG A 177 -13.61 17.94 8.50
CA ARG A 177 -12.43 17.24 9.00
C ARG A 177 -12.28 17.37 10.51
N SER A 178 -12.63 18.53 11.07
CA SER A 178 -12.66 18.77 12.51
C SER A 178 -13.63 17.79 13.21
N ASP A 179 -14.84 17.64 12.66
CA ASP A 179 -15.85 16.70 13.19
C ASP A 179 -15.38 15.24 13.07
N GLN A 180 -14.78 14.88 11.95
CA GLN A 180 -14.20 13.54 11.74
C GLN A 180 -13.06 13.24 12.72
N LEU A 181 -12.22 14.21 13.07
CA LEU A 181 -11.16 14.06 14.07
C LEU A 181 -11.73 13.92 15.48
N ALA A 182 -12.80 14.66 15.80
CA ALA A 182 -13.51 14.51 17.08
C ALA A 182 -14.09 13.10 17.21
N GLN A 183 -14.79 12.61 16.19
CA GLN A 183 -15.33 11.24 16.17
C GLN A 183 -14.22 10.19 16.25
N ARG A 184 -13.12 10.36 15.51
CA ARG A 184 -11.97 9.46 15.57
C ARG A 184 -11.37 9.37 16.98
N ARG A 185 -11.25 10.52 17.66
CA ARG A 185 -10.79 10.57 19.05
C ARG A 185 -11.69 9.78 19.98
N GLU A 186 -13.00 9.95 19.85
CA GLU A 186 -14.01 9.22 20.63
C GLU A 186 -13.93 7.71 20.38
N ASP A 187 -13.92 7.31 19.10
CA ASP A 187 -13.83 5.90 18.70
C ASP A 187 -12.56 5.23 19.23
N LEU A 188 -11.40 5.93 19.14
CA LEU A 188 -10.13 5.46 19.71
C LEU A 188 -10.26 5.17 21.21
N LEU A 189 -10.74 6.13 21.97
CA LEU A 189 -10.83 6.01 23.46
C LEU A 189 -11.86 4.97 23.90
N THR A 190 -12.95 4.82 23.12
CA THR A 190 -14.05 3.90 23.46
C THR A 190 -13.73 2.46 23.08
N HIS A 191 -13.15 2.23 21.90
CA HIS A 191 -13.11 0.88 21.31
C HIS A 191 -11.73 0.24 21.33
N SER A 192 -10.62 1.01 21.24
CA SER A 192 -9.30 0.43 20.94
C SER A 192 -8.85 -0.62 21.94
N ARG A 193 -9.00 -0.39 23.24
CA ARG A 193 -8.54 -1.33 24.27
C ARG A 193 -9.26 -2.67 24.20
N LEU A 194 -10.57 -2.68 23.94
CA LEU A 194 -11.35 -3.91 23.77
C LEU A 194 -10.96 -4.63 22.50
N LEU A 195 -10.78 -3.90 21.41
CA LEU A 195 -10.33 -4.45 20.14
C LEU A 195 -8.93 -5.06 20.26
N GLN A 196 -8.00 -4.38 20.92
CA GLN A 196 -6.63 -4.87 21.15
C GLN A 196 -6.64 -6.15 21.99
N LYS A 197 -7.43 -6.18 23.08
CA LYS A 197 -7.54 -7.34 23.97
C LYS A 197 -8.11 -8.58 23.27
N ALA A 198 -8.92 -8.38 22.24
CA ALA A 198 -9.54 -9.48 21.49
C ALA A 198 -8.70 -9.93 20.27
N LEU A 199 -7.50 -9.36 20.06
CA LEU A 199 -6.55 -9.88 19.07
C LEU A 199 -5.95 -11.22 19.56
N PRO A 200 -5.57 -12.11 18.64
CA PRO A 200 -4.75 -13.26 18.97
C PRO A 200 -3.44 -12.83 19.69
N ASP A 201 -2.97 -13.63 20.66
CA ASP A 201 -1.72 -13.36 21.37
C ASP A 201 -0.55 -13.21 20.41
N HIS A 202 -0.55 -13.99 19.33
CA HIS A 202 0.44 -13.94 18.28
C HIS A 202 -0.24 -13.84 16.92
N LEU A 203 0.26 -12.95 16.07
CA LEU A 203 -0.04 -12.89 14.64
C LEU A 203 1.21 -13.35 13.88
N ALA A 204 1.03 -14.11 12.82
CA ALA A 204 2.13 -14.60 11.98
C ALA A 204 2.88 -13.41 11.35
N GLU A 205 4.14 -13.25 11.74
CA GLU A 205 5.04 -12.21 11.21
C GLU A 205 5.90 -12.80 10.10
N GLN A 206 6.07 -12.05 9.01
CA GLN A 206 6.86 -12.45 7.86
C GLN A 206 7.34 -11.23 7.09
N ALA A 207 8.07 -11.46 5.98
CA ALA A 207 8.32 -10.41 4.99
C ALA A 207 6.99 -9.98 4.35
N LEU A 208 6.86 -8.67 4.13
CA LEU A 208 5.68 -8.01 3.56
C LEU A 208 6.13 -7.12 2.40
N HIS A 209 5.24 -6.87 1.45
CA HIS A 209 5.41 -5.78 0.51
C HIS A 209 5.66 -4.45 1.26
N GLY A 210 4.92 -4.25 2.34
CA GLY A 210 5.03 -3.10 3.23
C GLY A 210 4.12 -1.93 2.86
N ASP A 211 3.63 -1.89 1.62
CA ASP A 211 2.63 -0.93 1.15
C ASP A 211 1.73 -1.54 0.04
N PHE A 212 1.23 -2.76 0.27
CA PHE A 212 0.31 -3.42 -0.66
C PHE A 212 -1.06 -2.75 -0.58
N THR A 213 -1.22 -1.70 -1.34
CA THR A 213 -2.43 -0.88 -1.42
C THR A 213 -2.81 -0.64 -2.87
N ARG A 214 -4.04 -0.24 -3.10
CA ARG A 214 -4.61 -0.05 -4.44
C ARG A 214 -3.74 0.80 -5.38
N PRO A 215 -3.10 1.92 -4.97
CA PRO A 215 -2.20 2.67 -5.84
C PRO A 215 -0.97 1.89 -6.34
N ASN A 216 -0.57 0.86 -5.61
CA ASN A 216 0.61 0.04 -5.92
C ASN A 216 0.26 -1.28 -6.64
N ILE A 217 -0.98 -1.41 -7.14
CA ILE A 217 -1.46 -2.58 -7.87
C ILE A 217 -1.94 -2.15 -9.25
N LEU A 218 -1.27 -2.63 -10.29
CA LEU A 218 -1.67 -2.42 -11.67
C LEU A 218 -2.62 -3.54 -12.12
N ILE A 219 -3.70 -3.14 -12.78
CA ILE A 219 -4.78 -4.04 -13.22
C ILE A 219 -5.04 -3.82 -14.70
N ALA A 220 -5.17 -4.90 -15.45
CA ALA A 220 -5.72 -4.90 -16.79
C ALA A 220 -6.70 -6.07 -16.93
N HIS A 221 -7.83 -5.84 -17.59
CA HIS A 221 -8.87 -6.89 -17.80
C HIS A 221 -9.25 -7.62 -16.49
N GLU A 222 -9.48 -6.87 -15.40
CA GLU A 222 -9.84 -7.37 -14.06
C GLU A 222 -8.74 -8.21 -13.37
N GLN A 223 -7.55 -8.35 -13.95
CA GLN A 223 -6.44 -9.12 -13.41
C GLN A 223 -5.29 -8.22 -12.97
N VAL A 224 -4.63 -8.56 -11.88
CA VAL A 224 -3.39 -7.91 -11.45
C VAL A 224 -2.29 -8.24 -12.45
N THR A 225 -1.73 -7.20 -13.05
CA THR A 225 -0.62 -7.29 -14.01
C THR A 225 0.72 -6.95 -13.40
N ALA A 226 0.73 -6.12 -12.35
CA ALA A 226 1.95 -5.87 -11.56
C ALA A 226 1.63 -5.37 -10.15
N VAL A 227 2.53 -5.70 -9.23
CA VAL A 227 2.69 -5.09 -7.92
C VAL A 227 3.95 -4.26 -7.94
N ILE A 228 3.86 -2.99 -7.55
CA ILE A 228 4.96 -1.99 -7.63
C ILE A 228 5.21 -1.37 -6.26
N ASP A 229 6.34 -0.68 -6.09
CA ASP A 229 6.70 0.10 -4.90
C ASP A 229 6.82 -0.72 -3.61
N PHE A 230 7.58 -1.81 -3.69
CA PHE A 230 7.95 -2.63 -2.54
C PHE A 230 8.72 -1.81 -1.49
N GLN A 231 8.44 -2.07 -0.20
CA GLN A 231 9.13 -1.46 0.94
C GLN A 231 10.01 -2.46 1.70
N ALA A 232 9.88 -3.75 1.44
CA ALA A 232 10.58 -4.85 2.11
C ALA A 232 10.55 -4.71 3.64
N LEU A 233 9.36 -4.75 4.22
CA LEU A 233 9.16 -4.68 5.67
C LEU A 233 8.90 -6.09 6.25
N SER A 234 9.11 -6.27 7.55
CA SER A 234 8.59 -7.42 8.29
C SER A 234 7.46 -7.00 9.23
N GLY A 235 6.45 -7.84 9.38
CA GLY A 235 5.32 -7.58 10.25
C GLY A 235 4.20 -8.61 10.10
N PRO A 236 3.06 -8.38 10.76
CA PRO A 236 1.92 -9.29 10.68
C PRO A 236 1.29 -9.33 9.29
N ALA A 237 1.19 -10.54 8.70
CA ALA A 237 0.55 -10.74 7.40
C ALA A 237 -0.91 -10.25 7.38
N ALA A 238 -1.65 -10.46 8.47
CA ALA A 238 -3.02 -9.99 8.63
C ALA A 238 -3.17 -8.47 8.50
N TRP A 239 -2.12 -7.67 8.83
CA TRP A 239 -2.15 -6.23 8.65
C TRP A 239 -2.17 -5.83 7.17
N GLU A 240 -1.32 -6.44 6.35
CA GLU A 240 -1.26 -6.10 4.92
C GLU A 240 -2.51 -6.59 4.19
N LEU A 241 -2.96 -7.81 4.51
CA LEU A 241 -4.22 -8.36 4.00
C LEU A 241 -5.41 -7.47 4.40
N GLY A 242 -5.48 -7.02 5.64
CA GLY A 242 -6.56 -6.16 6.13
C GLY A 242 -6.63 -4.82 5.41
N ARG A 243 -5.49 -4.21 5.10
CA ARG A 243 -5.44 -2.93 4.39
C ARG A 243 -6.05 -2.99 3.01
N ILE A 244 -5.89 -4.10 2.30
CA ILE A 244 -6.42 -4.23 0.93
C ILE A 244 -7.80 -4.88 0.90
N ALA A 245 -8.10 -5.86 1.77
CA ALA A 245 -9.42 -6.46 1.85
C ALA A 245 -10.48 -5.46 2.29
N PHE A 246 -10.11 -4.52 3.17
CA PHE A 246 -10.95 -3.43 3.64
C PHE A 246 -10.49 -2.08 3.05
N ASP A 247 -10.12 -2.07 1.75
CA ASP A 247 -9.75 -0.85 1.04
C ASP A 247 -10.77 0.27 1.26
N PRO A 248 -10.35 1.45 1.77
CA PRO A 248 -11.28 2.50 2.18
C PRO A 248 -12.23 2.96 1.08
N LEU A 249 -11.77 3.09 -0.18
CA LEU A 249 -12.67 3.47 -1.28
C LEU A 249 -13.77 2.40 -1.49
N THR A 250 -13.40 1.13 -1.42
CA THR A 250 -14.35 0.03 -1.61
C THR A 250 -15.34 -0.04 -0.46
N VAL A 251 -14.85 0.01 0.78
CA VAL A 251 -15.73 -0.04 1.95
C VAL A 251 -16.64 1.17 1.99
N ALA A 252 -16.17 2.38 1.71
CA ALA A 252 -16.97 3.60 1.79
C ALA A 252 -18.09 3.65 0.73
N HIS A 253 -17.83 3.16 -0.50
CA HIS A 253 -18.70 3.45 -1.65
C HIS A 253 -19.35 2.22 -2.29
N SER A 254 -19.06 0.99 -1.83
CA SER A 254 -19.75 -0.22 -2.28
C SER A 254 -20.80 -0.67 -1.27
N ALA A 255 -21.97 -1.07 -1.76
CA ALA A 255 -22.99 -1.72 -0.95
C ALA A 255 -22.63 -3.18 -0.61
N THR A 256 -21.79 -3.82 -1.43
CA THR A 256 -21.36 -5.22 -1.32
C THR A 256 -19.89 -5.34 -0.86
N TRP A 257 -19.39 -4.36 -0.12
CA TRP A 257 -18.00 -4.35 0.34
C TRP A 257 -17.62 -5.58 1.19
N GLN A 258 -18.60 -6.13 1.93
CA GLN A 258 -18.39 -7.33 2.74
C GLN A 258 -18.09 -8.55 1.87
N ASP A 259 -18.87 -8.74 0.81
CA ASP A 259 -18.63 -9.83 -0.16
C ASP A 259 -17.27 -9.65 -0.83
N THR A 260 -16.93 -8.41 -1.19
CA THR A 260 -15.63 -8.07 -1.80
C THR A 260 -14.48 -8.42 -0.84
N ALA A 261 -14.60 -8.09 0.45
CA ALA A 261 -13.59 -8.43 1.46
C ALA A 261 -13.47 -9.94 1.66
N LEU A 262 -14.59 -10.66 1.74
CA LEU A 262 -14.60 -12.13 1.87
C LEU A 262 -13.97 -12.81 0.67
N VAL A 263 -14.24 -12.34 -0.55
CA VAL A 263 -13.62 -12.87 -1.77
C VAL A 263 -12.09 -12.60 -1.77
N THR A 264 -11.67 -11.40 -1.37
CA THR A 264 -10.23 -11.09 -1.26
C THR A 264 -9.53 -12.03 -0.30
N ILE A 265 -10.09 -12.22 0.90
CA ILE A 265 -9.50 -13.05 1.95
C ILE A 265 -9.57 -14.56 1.57
N GLY A 266 -10.65 -15.00 0.92
CA GLY A 266 -10.80 -16.34 0.42
C GLY A 266 -9.75 -16.71 -0.64
N ALA A 267 -9.58 -15.85 -1.64
CA ALA A 267 -8.59 -16.04 -2.69
C ALA A 267 -7.15 -15.98 -2.12
N TYR A 268 -6.90 -15.10 -1.15
CA TYR A 268 -5.63 -15.04 -0.42
C TYR A 268 -5.34 -16.38 0.30
N ARG A 269 -6.31 -16.91 1.04
CA ARG A 269 -6.17 -18.19 1.77
C ARG A 269 -5.90 -19.35 0.82
N ASP A 270 -6.59 -19.41 -0.30
CA ASP A 270 -6.44 -20.50 -1.27
C ASP A 270 -5.02 -20.51 -1.87
N GLU A 271 -4.36 -19.35 -2.00
CA GLU A 271 -2.97 -19.24 -2.46
C GLU A 271 -1.93 -19.32 -1.32
N ASN A 272 -2.32 -19.02 -0.08
CA ASN A 272 -1.44 -19.08 1.11
C ASN A 272 -2.08 -19.91 2.23
N PRO A 273 -2.23 -21.23 2.03
CA PRO A 273 -2.92 -22.11 3.00
C PRO A 273 -2.17 -22.27 4.33
N GLY A 274 -0.92 -21.80 4.41
CA GLY A 274 -0.12 -21.86 5.64
C GLY A 274 -0.41 -20.74 6.64
N ILE A 275 -1.26 -19.76 6.29
CA ILE A 275 -1.65 -18.70 7.23
C ILE A 275 -2.55 -19.28 8.35
N PRO A 276 -2.32 -18.94 9.63
CA PRO A 276 -3.21 -19.38 10.71
C PRO A 276 -4.65 -18.90 10.52
N ALA A 277 -5.62 -19.76 10.79
CA ALA A 277 -7.04 -19.39 10.71
C ALA A 277 -7.39 -18.21 11.64
N ALA A 278 -6.77 -18.15 12.83
CA ALA A 278 -6.94 -17.04 13.77
C ALA A 278 -6.51 -15.69 13.17
N ASP A 279 -5.46 -15.67 12.34
CA ASP A 279 -4.98 -14.46 11.66
C ASP A 279 -5.97 -13.99 10.59
N LEU A 280 -6.55 -14.95 9.84
CA LEU A 280 -7.57 -14.63 8.83
C LEU A 280 -8.83 -14.04 9.48
N ILE A 281 -9.30 -14.64 10.59
CA ILE A 281 -10.45 -14.15 11.35
C ILE A 281 -10.17 -12.75 11.90
N ALA A 282 -8.97 -12.53 12.46
CA ALA A 282 -8.58 -11.25 13.04
C ALA A 282 -8.34 -10.14 12.00
N THR A 283 -8.31 -10.45 10.71
CA THR A 283 -7.95 -9.48 9.65
C THR A 283 -8.84 -8.22 9.68
N ALA A 284 -10.16 -8.37 9.91
CA ALA A 284 -11.09 -7.24 10.00
C ALA A 284 -10.77 -6.35 11.22
N ARG A 285 -10.50 -6.95 12.37
CA ARG A 285 -10.13 -6.26 13.60
C ARG A 285 -8.79 -5.55 13.49
N VAL A 286 -7.82 -6.19 12.85
CA VAL A 286 -6.50 -5.61 12.57
C VAL A 286 -6.63 -4.39 11.65
N ALA A 287 -7.44 -4.49 10.60
CA ALA A 287 -7.72 -3.37 9.70
C ALA A 287 -8.40 -2.20 10.43
N LEU A 288 -9.42 -2.49 11.24
CA LEU A 288 -10.11 -1.48 12.05
C LEU A 288 -9.15 -0.77 13.00
N LEU A 289 -8.35 -1.51 13.75
CA LEU A 289 -7.35 -0.93 14.65
C LEU A 289 -6.32 -0.09 13.89
N TYR A 290 -5.83 -0.58 12.75
CA TYR A 290 -4.91 0.18 11.92
C TYR A 290 -5.51 1.52 11.46
N PHE A 291 -6.77 1.52 10.99
CA PHE A 291 -7.43 2.73 10.55
C PHE A 291 -7.76 3.68 11.72
N LEU A 292 -8.10 3.15 12.88
CA LEU A 292 -8.31 3.96 14.10
C LEU A 292 -7.03 4.70 14.49
N PHE A 293 -5.89 4.01 14.50
CA PHE A 293 -4.61 4.59 14.92
C PHE A 293 -3.94 5.48 13.85
N SER A 294 -4.48 5.55 12.64
CA SER A 294 -3.90 6.33 11.54
C SER A 294 -4.60 7.68 11.36
N THR A 295 -3.86 8.77 11.55
CA THR A 295 -4.30 10.14 11.21
C THR A 295 -3.84 10.61 9.83
N PHE A 296 -3.21 9.72 9.04
CA PHE A 296 -2.71 10.05 7.71
C PHE A 296 -3.83 10.56 6.79
N GLY A 297 -3.62 11.69 6.14
CA GLY A 297 -4.58 12.37 5.27
C GLY A 297 -5.57 13.31 5.98
N ALA A 298 -5.56 13.39 7.32
CA ALA A 298 -6.45 14.29 8.08
C ALA A 298 -6.16 15.77 7.81
N VAL A 299 -4.87 16.14 7.78
CA VAL A 299 -4.38 17.48 7.45
C VAL A 299 -3.39 17.34 6.30
N THR A 300 -3.55 18.14 5.27
CA THR A 300 -2.77 18.05 4.03
C THR A 300 -2.21 19.39 3.61
N ASP A 301 -2.56 20.47 4.30
CA ASP A 301 -2.26 21.83 3.86
C ASP A 301 -0.77 22.18 4.01
N ASP A 302 -0.10 21.56 5.00
CA ASP A 302 1.34 21.73 5.24
C ASP A 302 2.22 20.82 4.36
N LEU A 303 1.60 19.96 3.52
CA LEU A 303 2.35 19.05 2.65
C LEU A 303 2.80 19.80 1.38
N ASP A 304 4.10 19.76 1.10
CA ASP A 304 4.68 20.23 -0.18
C ASP A 304 4.42 19.19 -1.29
N VAL A 305 3.15 19.04 -1.63
CA VAL A 305 2.68 18.12 -2.68
C VAL A 305 1.74 18.84 -3.65
N PRO A 306 1.62 18.37 -4.90
CA PRO A 306 0.67 18.92 -5.88
C PRO A 306 -0.77 18.93 -5.36
N ALA A 307 -1.59 19.87 -5.86
CA ALA A 307 -2.97 20.06 -5.41
C ALA A 307 -3.87 18.83 -5.61
N ASP A 308 -3.67 18.10 -6.69
CA ASP A 308 -4.38 16.86 -6.99
C ASP A 308 -4.01 15.73 -6.01
N VAL A 309 -2.73 15.61 -5.63
CA VAL A 309 -2.27 14.68 -4.59
C VAL A 309 -2.89 15.04 -3.24
N ARG A 310 -2.91 16.33 -2.90
CA ARG A 310 -3.53 16.83 -1.67
C ARG A 310 -5.02 16.52 -1.61
N ALA A 311 -5.74 16.75 -2.72
CA ALA A 311 -7.15 16.40 -2.83
C ALA A 311 -7.39 14.89 -2.66
N GLY A 312 -6.54 14.05 -3.28
CA GLY A 312 -6.58 12.59 -3.14
C GLY A 312 -6.37 12.12 -1.70
N LEU A 313 -5.43 12.72 -0.96
CA LEU A 313 -5.21 12.42 0.46
C LEU A 313 -6.42 12.80 1.32
N GLY A 314 -7.06 13.93 1.04
CA GLY A 314 -8.29 14.34 1.72
C GLY A 314 -9.46 13.40 1.45
N ALA A 315 -9.64 12.96 0.20
CA ALA A 315 -10.65 11.97 -0.15
C ALA A 315 -10.37 10.62 0.56
N TYR A 316 -9.12 10.17 0.56
CA TYR A 316 -8.73 8.97 1.30
C TYR A 316 -9.03 9.06 2.81
N TRP A 317 -8.84 10.23 3.44
CA TRP A 317 -9.21 10.45 4.83
C TRP A 317 -10.72 10.27 5.06
N ASN A 318 -11.56 10.83 4.18
CA ASN A 318 -13.02 10.70 4.27
C ASN A 318 -13.44 9.22 4.15
N ASP A 319 -12.91 8.53 3.15
CA ASP A 319 -13.20 7.11 2.91
C ASP A 319 -12.77 6.24 4.10
N LYS A 320 -11.61 6.54 4.68
CA LYS A 320 -11.10 5.85 5.86
C LYS A 320 -11.99 6.05 7.09
N ASN A 321 -12.57 7.24 7.29
CA ASN A 321 -13.52 7.45 8.39
C ASN A 321 -14.83 6.69 8.17
N ALA A 322 -15.35 6.69 6.94
CA ALA A 322 -16.51 5.88 6.60
C ALA A 322 -16.23 4.38 6.81
N THR A 323 -15.02 3.93 6.49
CA THR A 323 -14.57 2.54 6.71
C THR A 323 -14.55 2.19 8.20
N VAL A 324 -13.99 3.05 9.04
CA VAL A 324 -14.00 2.84 10.50
C VAL A 324 -15.42 2.69 11.02
N SER A 325 -16.32 3.60 10.65
CA SER A 325 -17.73 3.55 11.08
C SER A 325 -18.42 2.26 10.64
N ARG A 326 -18.22 1.84 9.38
CA ARG A 326 -18.80 0.60 8.85
C ARG A 326 -18.22 -0.66 9.50
N LEU A 327 -16.92 -0.69 9.76
CA LEU A 327 -16.27 -1.81 10.42
C LEU A 327 -16.66 -1.90 11.90
N LEU A 328 -16.83 -0.77 12.63
CA LEU A 328 -17.32 -0.79 14.00
C LEU A 328 -18.70 -1.43 14.10
N VAL A 329 -19.60 -1.14 13.15
CA VAL A 329 -20.95 -1.71 13.12
C VAL A 329 -20.94 -3.18 12.65
N GLY A 330 -20.10 -3.52 11.68
CA GLY A 330 -20.14 -4.82 11.00
C GLY A 330 -19.10 -5.83 11.49
N LEU A 331 -18.27 -5.52 12.50
CA LEU A 331 -17.11 -6.31 12.88
C LEU A 331 -17.48 -7.77 13.24
N ASP A 332 -18.43 -7.96 14.15
CA ASP A 332 -18.82 -9.29 14.62
C ASP A 332 -19.36 -10.16 13.49
N ALA A 333 -20.18 -9.58 12.60
CA ALA A 333 -20.70 -10.28 11.44
C ALA A 333 -19.59 -10.67 10.46
N MET A 334 -18.60 -9.79 10.27
CA MET A 334 -17.45 -10.04 9.41
C MET A 334 -16.55 -11.15 9.99
N GLU A 335 -16.23 -11.09 11.29
CA GLU A 335 -15.42 -12.13 11.94
C GLU A 335 -16.14 -13.49 11.95
N TYR A 336 -17.46 -13.50 12.14
CA TYR A 336 -18.26 -14.72 12.00
C TYR A 336 -18.17 -15.31 10.58
N ALA A 337 -18.32 -14.48 9.55
CA ALA A 337 -18.21 -14.92 8.16
C ALA A 337 -16.78 -15.42 7.83
N LEU A 338 -15.75 -14.75 8.37
CA LEU A 338 -14.35 -15.18 8.22
C LEU A 338 -14.09 -16.51 8.94
N ALA A 339 -14.67 -16.73 10.13
CA ALA A 339 -14.56 -18.02 10.83
C ALA A 339 -15.17 -19.15 9.98
N PHE A 340 -16.35 -18.93 9.42
CA PHE A 340 -16.96 -19.89 8.50
C PHE A 340 -16.13 -20.14 7.24
N LEU A 341 -15.53 -19.09 6.70
CA LEU A 341 -14.63 -19.20 5.55
C LEU A 341 -13.42 -20.12 5.86
N THR A 342 -12.92 -20.13 7.12
CA THR A 342 -11.74 -20.91 7.52
C THR A 342 -12.03 -22.36 7.91
N GLU A 343 -13.29 -22.77 7.98
CA GLU A 343 -13.65 -24.18 8.24
C GLU A 343 -13.12 -25.08 7.12
N PRO A 344 -12.64 -26.30 7.47
CA PRO A 344 -12.23 -27.27 6.46
C PRO A 344 -13.41 -27.57 5.53
N LYS A 345 -13.23 -27.40 4.22
CA LYS A 345 -14.23 -27.84 3.26
C LYS A 345 -14.46 -29.34 3.50
N ALA A 346 -15.67 -29.72 3.90
CA ALA A 346 -16.01 -31.14 4.02
C ALA A 346 -15.72 -31.79 2.67
N GLY A 347 -14.77 -32.73 2.67
CA GLY A 347 -14.44 -33.47 1.45
C GLY A 347 -15.68 -34.12 0.87
N PRO A 348 -15.74 -34.37 -0.45
CA PRO A 348 -16.84 -35.07 -1.04
C PRO A 348 -16.96 -36.47 -0.35
N ARG A 349 -18.15 -36.72 0.22
CA ARG A 349 -18.50 -38.01 0.78
C ARG A 349 -18.61 -39.06 -0.33
#